data_b9cdda956a4f266e4595894b064d8c60
#
_entry.id   b9cdda956a4f266e4595894b064d8c60
#
_cell.length_a   1.000
_cell.length_b   1.000
_cell.length_c   1.000
_cell.angle_alpha   90.00
_cell.angle_beta   90.00
_cell.angle_gamma   90.00
#
_symmetry.space_group_name_H-M   'P 1'
#
loop_
_entity.id
_entity.type
_entity.pdbx_description
1 polymer ?
#
loop_
_entity_poly.entity_id
_entity_poly.type
_entity_poly.pdbx_seq_one_letter_code
_entity_poly.pdbx_strand_id
1 'polypeptide(L)'
;MASRNATGGYDPSGIDLDEWEILESQLEESIPNYDRVNRLMTFGQDKVWRKNVREHAEPGMKVLEVGCGPGSFAEDITGVDLTCLDPSPEMLKVAKRRVDSARNSRGESPADYVQAIAEAIPLPDNTYDRVFCLFSFRDFQDKEKGLEEILRVLKPGGQLVICDAGKANWFHGLGGRIWMA
;
A
#
# COMPACT_ATOMS: atom_id res chain seq x y z
N MET A 1 -2.02 29.38 -5.63
CA MET A 1 -1.28 28.20 -5.12
C MET A 1 -1.98 27.77 -3.86
N ALA A 2 -2.87 26.81 -3.93
CA ALA A 2 -3.55 26.29 -2.77
C ALA A 2 -2.62 25.27 -2.11
N SER A 3 -2.14 25.61 -0.93
CA SER A 3 -1.43 24.69 -0.06
C SER A 3 -2.32 23.47 0.17
N ARG A 4 -1.89 22.28 -0.23
CA ARG A 4 -2.56 21.01 0.06
C ARG A 4 -2.46 20.60 1.53
N ASN A 5 -2.51 21.55 2.45
CA ASN A 5 -2.53 21.32 3.90
C ASN A 5 -3.84 20.66 4.40
N ALA A 6 -4.64 20.08 3.51
CA ALA A 6 -5.90 19.42 3.84
C ALA A 6 -5.76 17.92 4.10
N THR A 7 -4.57 17.36 4.03
CA THR A 7 -4.32 15.93 4.16
C THR A 7 -3.74 15.60 5.52
N GLY A 8 -4.53 15.72 6.54
CA GLY A 8 -4.41 15.00 7.81
C GLY A 8 -3.03 14.90 8.50
N GLY A 9 -2.18 15.91 8.45
CA GLY A 9 -0.88 15.89 9.14
C GLY A 9 0.33 15.55 8.26
N TYR A 10 0.12 15.37 6.97
CA TYR A 10 1.17 15.17 5.99
C TYR A 10 2.05 16.43 5.82
N ASP A 11 3.34 16.31 6.06
CA ASP A 11 4.34 17.34 5.79
C ASP A 11 5.07 17.01 4.48
N PRO A 12 4.82 17.75 3.38
CA PRO A 12 5.47 17.52 2.10
C PRO A 12 6.91 18.08 2.04
N SER A 13 7.49 18.54 3.17
CA SER A 13 8.84 19.09 3.19
C SER A 13 9.85 18.02 2.74
N GLY A 14 10.58 18.34 1.67
CA GLY A 14 11.57 17.46 1.07
C GLY A 14 11.05 16.54 -0.02
N ILE A 15 9.79 16.69 -0.45
CA ILE A 15 9.19 15.95 -1.55
C ILE A 15 9.05 16.87 -2.75
N ASP A 16 9.40 16.36 -3.94
CA ASP A 16 9.13 17.06 -5.19
C ASP A 16 7.63 16.98 -5.49
N LEU A 17 6.93 18.08 -5.27
CA LEU A 17 5.48 18.16 -5.46
C LEU A 17 5.07 18.07 -6.93
N ASP A 18 5.91 18.54 -7.86
CA ASP A 18 5.62 18.49 -9.28
C ASP A 18 5.73 17.04 -9.79
N GLU A 19 6.79 16.32 -9.39
CA GLU A 19 6.90 14.88 -9.68
C GLU A 19 5.76 14.08 -9.05
N TRP A 20 5.37 14.46 -7.84
CA TRP A 20 4.27 13.82 -7.14
C TRP A 20 2.93 14.01 -7.86
N GLU A 21 2.59 15.23 -8.30
CA GLU A 21 1.36 15.51 -9.04
C GLU A 21 1.27 14.74 -10.35
N ILE A 22 2.40 14.59 -11.05
CA ILE A 22 2.48 13.80 -12.28
C ILE A 22 2.22 12.32 -11.99
N LEU A 23 2.86 11.77 -10.97
CA LEU A 23 2.70 10.37 -10.58
C LEU A 23 1.25 10.08 -10.13
N GLU A 24 0.68 10.94 -9.27
CA GLU A 24 -0.70 10.83 -8.77
C GLU A 24 -1.70 10.82 -9.93
N SER A 25 -1.56 11.76 -10.89
CA SER A 25 -2.42 11.82 -12.07
C SER A 25 -2.34 10.53 -12.91
N GLN A 26 -1.15 10.00 -13.15
CA GLN A 26 -0.97 8.76 -13.91
C GLN A 26 -1.58 7.54 -13.18
N LEU A 27 -1.43 7.48 -11.86
CA LEU A 27 -2.02 6.43 -11.04
C LEU A 27 -3.55 6.50 -11.07
N GLU A 28 -4.13 7.71 -10.94
CA GLU A 28 -5.57 7.91 -10.99
C GLU A 28 -6.19 7.55 -12.35
N GLU A 29 -5.53 7.91 -13.46
CA GLU A 29 -5.94 7.50 -14.81
C GLU A 29 -5.96 5.97 -14.95
N SER A 30 -5.12 5.27 -14.21
CA SER A 30 -5.04 3.81 -14.25
C SER A 30 -6.18 3.11 -13.52
N ILE A 31 -6.91 3.79 -12.60
CA ILE A 31 -7.92 3.18 -11.71
C ILE A 31 -8.89 2.23 -12.44
N PRO A 32 -9.52 2.61 -13.58
CA PRO A 32 -10.49 1.75 -14.25
C PRO A 32 -9.90 0.43 -14.76
N ASN A 33 -8.60 0.40 -15.01
CA ASN A 33 -7.88 -0.74 -15.59
C ASN A 33 -6.77 -1.28 -14.68
N TYR A 34 -6.65 -0.78 -13.46
CA TYR A 34 -5.52 -1.03 -12.54
C TYR A 34 -5.17 -2.53 -12.42
N ASP A 35 -6.15 -3.36 -12.08
CA ASP A 35 -5.94 -4.80 -11.94
C ASP A 35 -5.61 -5.48 -13.27
N ARG A 36 -6.19 -4.98 -14.37
CA ARG A 36 -5.91 -5.51 -15.71
C ARG A 36 -4.49 -5.19 -16.17
N VAL A 37 -4.04 -3.95 -15.93
CA VAL A 37 -2.67 -3.51 -16.23
C VAL A 37 -1.66 -4.30 -15.41
N ASN A 38 -1.85 -4.40 -14.10
CA ASN A 38 -0.98 -5.19 -13.24
C ASN A 38 -0.92 -6.66 -13.66
N ARG A 39 -2.07 -7.26 -14.02
CA ARG A 39 -2.13 -8.63 -14.52
C ARG A 39 -1.36 -8.80 -15.82
N LEU A 40 -1.45 -7.85 -16.73
CA LEU A 40 -0.74 -7.91 -18.01
C LEU A 40 0.78 -7.76 -17.78
N MET A 41 1.19 -6.78 -16.97
CA MET A 41 2.61 -6.52 -16.67
C MET A 41 3.29 -7.66 -15.90
N THR A 42 2.53 -8.40 -15.08
CA THR A 42 3.06 -9.53 -14.29
C THR A 42 2.82 -10.88 -14.96
N PHE A 43 2.27 -10.90 -16.17
CA PHE A 43 1.83 -12.14 -16.84
C PHE A 43 0.90 -13.00 -15.97
N GLY A 44 0.04 -12.34 -15.17
CA GLY A 44 -0.90 -12.99 -14.28
C GLY A 44 -0.33 -13.48 -12.95
N GLN A 45 0.96 -13.27 -12.70
CA GLN A 45 1.62 -13.70 -11.45
C GLN A 45 1.23 -12.85 -10.24
N ASP A 46 0.70 -11.64 -10.46
CA ASP A 46 0.22 -10.75 -9.40
C ASP A 46 -0.69 -11.46 -8.38
N LYS A 47 -1.57 -12.33 -8.85
CA LYS A 47 -2.47 -13.10 -7.98
C LYS A 47 -1.74 -14.08 -7.08
N VAL A 48 -0.72 -14.76 -7.62
CA VAL A 48 0.08 -15.72 -6.85
C VAL A 48 0.90 -14.99 -5.80
N TRP A 49 1.50 -13.86 -6.18
CA TRP A 49 2.27 -13.03 -5.24
C TRP A 49 1.41 -12.47 -4.13
N ARG A 50 0.23 -11.89 -4.45
CA ARG A 50 -0.72 -11.41 -3.45
C ARG A 50 -1.18 -12.52 -2.52
N LYS A 51 -1.44 -13.72 -3.05
CA LYS A 51 -1.78 -14.89 -2.22
C LYS A 51 -0.66 -15.23 -1.23
N ASN A 52 0.59 -15.32 -1.70
CA ASN A 52 1.72 -15.65 -0.84
C ASN A 52 1.95 -14.57 0.23
N VAL A 53 1.85 -13.29 -0.15
CA VAL A 53 2.00 -12.17 0.79
C VAL A 53 0.90 -12.18 1.85
N ARG A 54 -0.34 -12.49 1.46
CA ARG A 54 -1.48 -12.57 2.39
C ARG A 54 -1.28 -13.61 3.49
N GLU A 55 -0.53 -14.68 3.23
CA GLU A 55 -0.23 -15.73 4.22
C GLU A 55 0.58 -15.20 5.43
N HIS A 56 1.16 -14.01 5.33
CA HIS A 56 1.83 -13.33 6.45
C HIS A 56 0.87 -12.51 7.33
N ALA A 57 -0.42 -12.41 7.00
CA ALA A 57 -1.43 -11.80 7.84
C ALA A 57 -2.15 -12.88 8.66
N GLU A 58 -1.96 -12.85 9.97
CA GLU A 58 -2.62 -13.80 10.87
C GLU A 58 -3.85 -13.18 11.54
N PRO A 59 -4.90 -13.95 11.83
CA PRO A 59 -6.09 -13.44 12.49
C PRO A 59 -5.78 -12.74 13.82
N GLY A 60 -6.41 -11.58 14.03
CA GLY A 60 -6.23 -10.77 15.24
C GLY A 60 -5.07 -9.77 15.16
N MET A 61 -4.24 -9.79 14.12
CA MET A 61 -3.20 -8.78 13.91
C MET A 61 -3.78 -7.41 13.58
N LYS A 62 -3.04 -6.36 13.97
CA LYS A 62 -3.17 -5.02 13.39
C LYS A 62 -2.28 -4.91 12.16
N VAL A 63 -2.87 -4.61 11.03
CA VAL A 63 -2.21 -4.62 9.72
C VAL A 63 -2.34 -3.25 9.07
N LEU A 64 -1.23 -2.75 8.52
CA LEU A 64 -1.19 -1.55 7.69
C LEU A 64 -0.78 -1.95 6.27
N GLU A 65 -1.52 -1.51 5.27
CA GLU A 65 -1.10 -1.53 3.87
C GLU A 65 -0.70 -0.13 3.44
N VAL A 66 0.58 0.06 3.06
CA VAL A 66 1.15 1.32 2.59
C VAL A 66 1.15 1.34 1.06
N GLY A 67 0.48 2.34 0.47
CA GLY A 67 0.23 2.40 -0.96
C GLY A 67 -0.81 1.37 -1.38
N CYS A 68 -1.98 1.37 -0.72
CA CYS A 68 -3.03 0.36 -0.96
C CYS A 68 -3.68 0.47 -2.34
N GLY A 69 -3.51 1.62 -3.03
CA GLY A 69 -4.17 1.89 -4.30
C GLY A 69 -5.68 1.68 -4.22
N PRO A 70 -6.30 1.04 -5.22
CA PRO A 70 -7.74 0.78 -5.22
C PRO A 70 -8.16 -0.41 -4.34
N GLY A 71 -7.30 -0.88 -3.42
CA GLY A 71 -7.60 -1.92 -2.45
C GLY A 71 -7.55 -3.36 -2.99
N SER A 72 -6.85 -3.57 -4.09
CA SER A 72 -6.81 -4.89 -4.77
C SER A 72 -6.16 -6.01 -3.96
N PHE A 73 -5.31 -5.68 -2.99
CA PHE A 73 -4.74 -6.65 -2.05
C PHE A 73 -5.54 -6.65 -0.74
N ALA A 74 -5.87 -5.44 -0.23
CA ALA A 74 -6.62 -5.25 1.01
C ALA A 74 -7.95 -6.02 1.05
N GLU A 75 -8.66 -6.10 -0.08
CA GLU A 75 -9.95 -6.81 -0.16
C GLU A 75 -9.87 -8.29 0.21
N ASP A 76 -8.69 -8.89 0.01
CA ASP A 76 -8.44 -10.31 0.25
C ASP A 76 -7.87 -10.60 1.66
N ILE A 77 -7.46 -9.57 2.43
CA ILE A 77 -6.96 -9.73 3.80
C ILE A 77 -8.14 -9.96 4.74
N THR A 78 -8.06 -11.01 5.55
CA THR A 78 -9.17 -11.44 6.42
C THR A 78 -8.76 -11.60 7.88
N GLY A 79 -9.71 -11.39 8.79
CA GLY A 79 -9.53 -11.68 10.21
C GLY A 79 -8.61 -10.70 10.96
N VAL A 80 -8.27 -9.57 10.37
CA VAL A 80 -7.34 -8.58 10.92
C VAL A 80 -8.01 -7.23 11.17
N ASP A 81 -7.40 -6.40 12.02
CA ASP A 81 -7.69 -4.98 12.13
C ASP A 81 -6.87 -4.25 11.04
N LEU A 82 -7.54 -3.81 9.98
CA LEU A 82 -6.90 -3.34 8.75
C LEU A 82 -6.95 -1.83 8.62
N THR A 83 -5.80 -1.23 8.35
CA THR A 83 -5.65 0.16 7.91
C THR A 83 -5.07 0.20 6.49
N CYS A 84 -5.71 0.95 5.62
CA CYS A 84 -5.28 1.22 4.24
C CYS A 84 -4.74 2.65 4.15
N LEU A 85 -3.52 2.83 3.69
CA LEU A 85 -2.89 4.13 3.51
C LEU A 85 -2.52 4.32 2.04
N ASP A 86 -2.93 5.45 1.49
CA ASP A 86 -2.59 5.85 0.11
C ASP A 86 -2.64 7.38 0.00
N PRO A 87 -1.78 8.02 -0.76
CA PRO A 87 -1.81 9.46 -0.94
C PRO A 87 -2.97 9.94 -1.82
N SER A 88 -3.42 9.14 -2.81
CA SER A 88 -4.52 9.53 -3.69
C SER A 88 -5.89 9.36 -3.02
N PRO A 89 -6.67 10.45 -2.89
CA PRO A 89 -8.03 10.38 -2.37
C PRO A 89 -8.96 9.56 -3.28
N GLU A 90 -8.75 9.57 -4.58
CA GLU A 90 -9.55 8.79 -5.52
C GLU A 90 -9.26 7.29 -5.40
N MET A 91 -8.00 6.89 -5.21
CA MET A 91 -7.64 5.51 -4.89
C MET A 91 -8.31 5.05 -3.59
N LEU A 92 -8.21 5.84 -2.51
CA LEU A 92 -8.85 5.51 -1.23
C LEU A 92 -10.36 5.40 -1.33
N LYS A 93 -11.01 6.22 -2.14
CA LYS A 93 -12.45 6.15 -2.38
C LYS A 93 -12.87 4.85 -3.08
N VAL A 94 -12.06 4.35 -4.00
CA VAL A 94 -12.28 3.05 -4.64
C VAL A 94 -11.99 1.92 -3.66
N ALA A 95 -10.85 1.98 -2.96
CA ALA A 95 -10.45 1.02 -1.94
C ALA A 95 -11.54 0.85 -0.87
N LYS A 96 -12.06 1.96 -0.35
CA LYS A 96 -13.12 1.93 0.66
C LYS A 96 -14.34 1.14 0.20
N ARG A 97 -14.86 1.42 -0.99
CA ARG A 97 -16.03 0.71 -1.51
C ARG A 97 -15.74 -0.79 -1.70
N ARG A 98 -14.57 -1.12 -2.23
CA ARG A 98 -14.16 -2.48 -2.56
C ARG A 98 -13.90 -3.31 -1.30
N VAL A 99 -13.04 -2.81 -0.43
CA VAL A 99 -12.59 -3.49 0.77
C VAL A 99 -13.72 -3.62 1.79
N ASP A 100 -14.49 -2.55 2.05
CA ASP A 100 -15.60 -2.60 2.99
C ASP A 100 -16.71 -3.54 2.50
N SER A 101 -16.97 -3.59 1.18
CA SER A 101 -17.92 -4.55 0.62
C SER A 101 -17.46 -6.00 0.84
N ALA A 102 -16.19 -6.29 0.60
CA ALA A 102 -15.61 -7.62 0.81
C ALA A 102 -15.60 -8.00 2.30
N ARG A 103 -15.20 -7.08 3.19
CA ARG A 103 -15.18 -7.31 4.65
C ARG A 103 -16.60 -7.51 5.21
N ASN A 104 -17.55 -6.68 4.80
CA ASN A 104 -18.94 -6.80 5.22
C ASN A 104 -19.55 -8.14 4.80
N SER A 105 -19.24 -8.65 3.60
CA SER A 105 -19.72 -9.96 3.13
C SER A 105 -19.22 -11.12 4.00
N ARG A 106 -18.12 -10.91 4.75
CA ARG A 106 -17.53 -11.88 5.69
C ARG A 106 -17.90 -11.61 7.15
N GLY A 107 -18.70 -10.57 7.43
CA GLY A 107 -19.07 -10.17 8.81
C GLY A 107 -17.92 -9.50 9.57
N GLU A 108 -16.94 -8.96 8.87
CA GLU A 108 -15.80 -8.24 9.45
C GLU A 108 -16.11 -6.73 9.56
N SER A 109 -15.45 -6.06 10.52
CA SER A 109 -15.53 -4.61 10.63
C SER A 109 -14.91 -3.92 9.40
N PRO A 110 -15.40 -2.74 8.99
CA PRO A 110 -14.76 -1.93 7.97
C PRO A 110 -13.27 -1.69 8.25
N ALA A 111 -12.49 -1.41 7.22
CA ALA A 111 -11.11 -0.98 7.39
C ALA A 111 -11.02 0.52 7.70
N ASP A 112 -9.90 0.97 8.29
CA ASP A 112 -9.55 2.37 8.39
C ASP A 112 -8.85 2.84 7.12
N TYR A 113 -9.04 4.13 6.76
CA TYR A 113 -8.46 4.73 5.55
C TYR A 113 -7.74 6.02 5.90
N VAL A 114 -6.46 6.10 5.51
CA VAL A 114 -5.58 7.23 5.84
C VAL A 114 -4.99 7.79 4.56
N GLN A 115 -5.23 9.07 4.29
CA GLN A 115 -4.59 9.76 3.18
C GLN A 115 -3.23 10.29 3.64
N ALA A 116 -2.15 9.66 3.18
CA ALA A 116 -0.77 10.05 3.48
C ALA A 116 0.19 9.39 2.50
N ILE A 117 1.44 9.91 2.49
CA ILE A 117 2.57 9.24 1.83
C ILE A 117 3.32 8.38 2.84
N ALA A 118 4.14 7.47 2.32
CA ALA A 118 4.97 6.59 3.14
C ALA A 118 6.02 7.33 3.96
N GLU A 119 6.50 8.46 3.46
CA GLU A 119 7.52 9.31 4.08
C GLU A 119 7.01 10.14 5.27
N ALA A 120 5.68 10.16 5.50
CA ALA A 120 5.04 10.89 6.60
C ALA A 120 3.74 10.19 7.02
N ILE A 121 3.86 9.08 7.71
CA ILE A 121 2.72 8.27 8.16
C ILE A 121 2.10 8.88 9.43
N PRO A 122 0.86 9.45 9.38
CA PRO A 122 0.23 10.11 10.53
C PRO A 122 -0.41 9.10 11.49
N LEU A 123 0.30 8.04 11.80
CA LEU A 123 -0.14 6.94 12.66
C LEU A 123 0.83 6.77 13.82
N PRO A 124 0.36 6.30 15.00
CA PRO A 124 1.20 6.20 16.19
C PRO A 124 2.29 5.14 16.05
N ASP A 125 3.39 5.34 16.80
CA ASP A 125 4.49 4.40 16.91
C ASP A 125 4.04 3.04 17.46
N ASN A 126 4.78 1.98 17.13
CA ASN A 126 4.63 0.64 17.72
C ASN A 126 3.19 0.12 17.72
N THR A 127 2.46 0.31 16.63
CA THR A 127 1.02 0.04 16.55
C THR A 127 0.71 -1.23 15.78
N TYR A 128 1.44 -1.50 14.71
CA TYR A 128 1.11 -2.56 13.75
C TYR A 128 1.98 -3.81 13.95
N ASP A 129 1.33 -4.96 13.85
CA ASP A 129 2.00 -6.27 13.89
C ASP A 129 2.62 -6.60 12.53
N ARG A 130 1.97 -6.10 11.45
CA ARG A 130 2.40 -6.31 10.08
C ARG A 130 2.19 -5.05 9.25
N VAL A 131 3.18 -4.72 8.43
CA VAL A 131 3.06 -3.70 7.38
C VAL A 131 3.29 -4.36 6.03
N PHE A 132 2.37 -4.13 5.11
CA PHE A 132 2.46 -4.57 3.72
C PHE A 132 2.73 -3.39 2.81
N CYS A 133 3.60 -3.60 1.80
CA CYS A 133 3.85 -2.66 0.73
C CYS A 133 3.92 -3.45 -0.59
N LEU A 134 2.83 -3.40 -1.37
CA LEU A 134 2.71 -4.18 -2.61
C LEU A 134 2.65 -3.26 -3.82
N PHE A 135 3.64 -3.39 -4.69
CA PHE A 135 3.77 -2.63 -5.95
C PHE A 135 3.86 -1.11 -5.78
N SER A 136 4.12 -0.62 -4.57
CA SER A 136 4.16 0.80 -4.23
C SER A 136 5.53 1.29 -3.74
N PHE A 137 6.42 0.40 -3.28
CA PHE A 137 7.72 0.78 -2.74
C PHE A 137 8.61 1.51 -3.77
N ARG A 138 8.50 1.17 -5.04
CA ARG A 138 9.24 1.82 -6.14
C ARG A 138 8.87 3.30 -6.29
N ASP A 139 7.63 3.66 -5.90
CA ASP A 139 7.04 4.99 -6.09
C ASP A 139 7.34 5.94 -4.91
N PHE A 140 7.99 5.46 -3.84
CA PHE A 140 8.47 6.31 -2.75
C PHE A 140 9.56 7.24 -3.27
N GLN A 141 9.42 8.54 -3.06
CA GLN A 141 10.42 9.54 -3.44
C GLN A 141 11.68 9.42 -2.56
N ASP A 142 11.49 9.30 -1.24
CA ASP A 142 12.54 9.02 -0.27
C ASP A 142 12.31 7.67 0.40
N LYS A 143 12.98 6.64 -0.14
CA LYS A 143 12.85 5.27 0.34
C LYS A 143 13.36 5.07 1.75
N GLU A 144 14.41 5.79 2.15
CA GLU A 144 14.98 5.69 3.50
C GLU A 144 13.98 6.25 4.51
N LYS A 145 13.45 7.45 4.26
CA LYS A 145 12.44 8.08 5.10
C LYS A 145 11.15 7.25 5.17
N GLY A 146 10.69 6.71 4.05
CA GLY A 146 9.53 5.81 4.02
C GLY A 146 9.74 4.55 4.85
N LEU A 147 10.93 3.95 4.79
CA LEU A 147 11.27 2.80 5.62
C LEU A 147 11.37 3.16 7.11
N GLU A 148 11.95 4.32 7.45
CA GLU A 148 11.99 4.81 8.83
C GLU A 148 10.58 4.98 9.42
N GLU A 149 9.66 5.56 8.68
CA GLU A 149 8.28 5.73 9.11
C GLU A 149 7.55 4.37 9.24
N ILE A 150 7.75 3.46 8.30
CA ILE A 150 7.21 2.10 8.40
C ILE A 150 7.75 1.37 9.64
N LEU A 151 9.05 1.44 9.89
CA LEU A 151 9.66 0.84 11.08
C LEU A 151 9.17 1.50 12.38
N ARG A 152 8.93 2.80 12.38
CA ARG A 152 8.38 3.53 13.53
C ARG A 152 6.99 3.03 13.92
N VAL A 153 6.11 2.81 12.95
CA VAL A 153 4.73 2.35 13.22
C VAL A 153 4.64 0.86 13.52
N LEU A 154 5.65 0.07 13.15
CA LEU A 154 5.73 -1.36 13.49
C LEU A 154 6.01 -1.54 14.98
N LYS A 155 5.35 -2.52 15.58
CA LYS A 155 5.68 -2.98 16.94
C LYS A 155 7.07 -3.62 16.98
N PRO A 156 7.74 -3.63 18.14
CA PRO A 156 8.89 -4.50 18.34
C PRO A 156 8.56 -5.95 17.99
N GLY A 157 9.30 -6.54 17.06
CA GLY A 157 9.04 -7.88 16.51
C GLY A 157 7.97 -7.94 15.42
N GLY A 158 7.36 -6.80 15.07
CA GLY A 158 6.51 -6.69 13.87
C GLY A 158 7.32 -6.87 12.59
N GLN A 159 6.66 -7.14 11.49
CA GLN A 159 7.36 -7.41 10.22
C GLN A 159 6.82 -6.54 9.08
N LEU A 160 7.76 -6.07 8.25
CA LEU A 160 7.47 -5.45 6.95
C LEU A 160 7.55 -6.52 5.85
N VAL A 161 6.55 -6.57 5.01
CA VAL A 161 6.53 -7.44 3.82
C VAL A 161 6.40 -6.55 2.57
N ILE A 162 7.45 -6.54 1.75
CA ILE A 162 7.47 -5.82 0.48
C ILE A 162 7.34 -6.83 -0.65
N CYS A 163 6.40 -6.57 -1.57
CA CYS A 163 6.29 -7.28 -2.82
C CYS A 163 6.28 -6.28 -3.97
N ASP A 164 7.33 -6.26 -4.76
CA ASP A 164 7.42 -5.37 -5.91
C ASP A 164 7.95 -6.10 -7.14
N ALA A 165 7.54 -5.65 -8.34
CA ALA A 165 8.09 -6.11 -9.59
C ALA A 165 9.49 -5.49 -9.74
N GLY A 166 10.54 -6.26 -9.46
CA GLY A 166 11.90 -5.83 -9.69
C GLY A 166 12.13 -5.44 -11.15
N LYS A 167 13.10 -4.54 -11.41
CA LYS A 167 13.54 -4.26 -12.79
C LYS A 167 13.90 -5.58 -13.42
N ALA A 168 13.17 -6.00 -14.44
CA ALA A 168 13.44 -7.22 -15.19
C ALA A 168 14.80 -7.06 -15.85
N ASN A 169 15.84 -7.61 -15.25
CA ASN A 169 17.04 -7.95 -16.00
C ASN A 169 16.61 -9.07 -16.94
N TRP A 170 16.56 -8.78 -18.22
CA TRP A 170 16.12 -9.65 -19.32
C TRP A 170 16.66 -11.09 -19.25
N PHE A 171 17.74 -11.33 -18.51
CA PHE A 171 18.40 -12.63 -18.37
C PHE A 171 18.10 -13.43 -17.09
N HIS A 172 17.31 -12.89 -16.15
CA HIS A 172 17.03 -13.59 -14.89
C HIS A 172 15.52 -13.62 -14.60
N GLY A 173 14.77 -14.28 -15.46
CA GLY A 173 13.39 -14.71 -15.22
C GLY A 173 12.47 -13.71 -14.53
N LEU A 174 11.26 -13.60 -14.99
CA LEU A 174 10.12 -12.86 -14.39
C LEU A 174 9.89 -13.30 -12.92
N GLY A 175 10.68 -12.78 -11.99
CA GLY A 175 10.57 -13.06 -10.58
C GLY A 175 10.22 -11.79 -9.81
N GLY A 176 8.98 -11.69 -9.31
CA GLY A 176 8.71 -10.79 -8.20
C GLY A 176 9.52 -11.22 -6.98
N ARG A 177 10.01 -10.26 -6.21
CA ARG A 177 10.72 -10.54 -4.95
C ARG A 177 9.83 -10.15 -3.79
N ILE A 178 9.64 -11.08 -2.87
CA ILE A 178 9.07 -10.82 -1.56
C ILE A 178 10.24 -10.62 -0.62
N TRP A 179 10.28 -9.46 0.04
CA TRP A 179 11.27 -9.15 1.05
C TRP A 179 10.58 -9.11 2.41
N MET A 180 11.17 -9.80 3.38
CA MET A 180 10.76 -9.73 4.78
C MET A 180 11.94 -9.15 5.58
N ALA A 181 11.63 -8.14 6.38
CA ALA A 181 12.56 -7.53 7.32
C ALA A 181 11.96 -7.55 8.73
#